data_63873296fc28bfb24269ff6437ab1e98
#
_entry.id   63873296fc28bfb24269ff6437ab1e98
#
_cell.length_a   1.000
_cell.length_b   1.000
_cell.length_c   1.000
_cell.angle_alpha   90.00
_cell.angle_beta   90.00
_cell.angle_gamma   90.00
#
_symmetry.space_group_name_H-M   'P 1'
#
loop_
_entity.id
_entity.type
_entity.pdbx_description
1 polymer ?
#
loop_
_entity_poly.entity_id
_entity_poly.type
_entity_poly.pdbx_seq_one_letter_code
_entity_poly.pdbx_strand_id
1 'polypeptide(L)'
;MKIYNVMQYGAKGDGKTNDAFAIQHAIDDCCKNGGGQVVLPSGRVFYSDSIRLRTNVDLHIQKGATIKATSNIDGYIRPNKLINDPKTALIGNPVTGKPSFVFIYAYEADHCTISGEGTIDANGHAFVARKDQYYVTGDFYPRPTVMYVEKSNH
;
A
#
# COMPACT_ATOMS: atom_id res chain seq x y z
N MET A 1 19.87 1.22 14.91
CA MET A 1 18.61 0.82 14.22
C MET A 1 18.99 -0.13 13.09
N LYS A 2 18.32 -1.27 12.99
CA LYS A 2 18.55 -2.22 11.89
C LYS A 2 17.90 -1.72 10.61
N ILE A 3 18.56 -1.92 9.47
CA ILE A 3 18.11 -1.51 8.14
C ILE A 3 17.86 -2.74 7.27
N TYR A 4 16.69 -2.78 6.65
CA TYR A 4 16.23 -3.84 5.74
C TYR A 4 15.98 -3.23 4.37
N ASN A 5 16.94 -3.37 3.46
CA ASN A 5 16.83 -2.83 2.11
C ASN A 5 16.01 -3.79 1.24
N VAL A 6 14.88 -3.33 0.68
CA VAL A 6 13.97 -4.17 -0.11
C VAL A 6 14.65 -4.82 -1.32
N MET A 7 15.74 -4.24 -1.82
CA MET A 7 16.52 -4.82 -2.92
C MET A 7 17.16 -6.17 -2.53
N GLN A 8 17.51 -6.34 -1.24
CA GLN A 8 18.07 -7.61 -0.72
C GLN A 8 17.00 -8.70 -0.63
N TYR A 9 15.72 -8.32 -0.66
CA TYR A 9 14.56 -9.22 -0.68
C TYR A 9 14.03 -9.51 -2.09
N GLY A 10 14.72 -9.00 -3.12
CA GLY A 10 14.42 -9.28 -4.51
C GLY A 10 13.57 -8.23 -5.22
N ALA A 11 13.28 -7.08 -4.59
CA ALA A 11 12.61 -5.97 -5.26
C ALA A 11 13.44 -5.49 -6.48
N LYS A 12 12.75 -5.10 -7.55
CA LYS A 12 13.38 -4.60 -8.77
C LYS A 12 13.43 -3.07 -8.82
N GLY A 13 12.39 -2.42 -8.35
CA GLY A 13 12.28 -0.96 -8.40
C GLY A 13 12.35 -0.40 -9.81
N ASP A 14 11.84 -1.13 -10.80
CA ASP A 14 11.90 -0.82 -12.23
C ASP A 14 10.59 -0.15 -12.74
N GLY A 15 9.62 0.07 -11.86
CA GLY A 15 8.31 0.65 -12.17
C GLY A 15 7.37 -0.25 -12.97
N LYS A 16 7.71 -1.53 -13.12
CA LYS A 16 6.94 -2.52 -13.90
C LYS A 16 6.70 -3.81 -13.14
N THR A 17 7.74 -4.34 -12.50
CA THR A 17 7.65 -5.56 -11.69
C THR A 17 6.86 -5.26 -10.42
N ASN A 18 5.93 -6.14 -10.07
CA ASN A 18 5.21 -6.04 -8.80
C ASN A 18 6.15 -6.46 -7.65
N ASP A 19 6.60 -5.49 -6.90
CA ASP A 19 7.56 -5.65 -5.81
C ASP A 19 6.88 -5.92 -4.45
N ALA A 20 5.54 -6.05 -4.40
CA ALA A 20 4.80 -6.20 -3.15
C ALA A 20 5.30 -7.33 -2.27
N PHE A 21 5.63 -8.48 -2.86
CA PHE A 21 6.13 -9.64 -2.12
C PHE A 21 7.48 -9.34 -1.46
N ALA A 22 8.40 -8.72 -2.19
CA ALA A 22 9.73 -8.38 -1.67
C ALA A 22 9.64 -7.32 -0.56
N ILE A 23 8.80 -6.29 -0.75
CA ILE A 23 8.56 -5.25 0.25
C ILE A 23 7.92 -5.86 1.50
N GLN A 24 6.90 -6.68 1.34
CA GLN A 24 6.20 -7.33 2.46
C GLN A 24 7.13 -8.26 3.23
N HIS A 25 7.98 -9.01 2.53
CA HIS A 25 8.96 -9.90 3.16
C HIS A 25 9.96 -9.12 4.01
N ALA A 26 10.46 -7.99 3.50
CA ALA A 26 11.34 -7.10 4.28
C ALA A 26 10.64 -6.54 5.54
N ILE A 27 9.35 -6.15 5.41
CA ILE A 27 8.54 -5.66 6.54
C ILE A 27 8.34 -6.76 7.59
N ASP A 28 7.96 -7.97 7.16
CA ASP A 28 7.69 -9.09 8.06
C ASP A 28 8.97 -9.55 8.77
N ASP A 29 10.10 -9.59 8.06
CA ASP A 29 11.40 -9.93 8.65
C ASP A 29 11.89 -8.86 9.63
N CYS A 30 11.73 -7.59 9.29
CA CYS A 30 12.00 -6.47 10.17
C CYS A 30 11.22 -6.59 11.49
N CYS A 31 9.91 -6.78 11.40
CA CYS A 31 9.03 -6.95 12.56
C CYS A 31 9.45 -8.16 13.42
N LYS A 32 9.69 -9.32 12.79
CA LYS A 32 10.11 -10.56 13.46
C LYS A 32 11.41 -10.39 14.24
N ASN A 33 12.30 -9.55 13.77
CA ASN A 33 13.59 -9.27 14.42
C ASN A 33 13.56 -8.07 15.38
N GLY A 34 12.38 -7.68 15.85
CA GLY A 34 12.19 -6.65 16.87
C GLY A 34 12.02 -5.22 16.33
N GLY A 35 11.88 -5.07 15.02
CA GLY A 35 11.66 -3.78 14.38
C GLY A 35 12.92 -3.15 13.77
N GLY A 36 12.73 -2.01 13.13
CA GLY A 36 13.78 -1.28 12.43
C GLY A 36 13.23 -0.50 11.25
N GLN A 37 14.10 -0.22 10.29
CA GLN A 37 13.76 0.56 9.11
C GLN A 37 13.81 -0.29 7.84
N VAL A 38 12.68 -0.37 7.13
CA VAL A 38 12.59 -0.99 5.79
C VAL A 38 12.78 0.10 4.75
N VAL A 39 13.83 0.03 3.96
CA VAL A 39 14.26 1.10 3.06
C VAL A 39 13.92 0.78 1.62
N LEU A 40 13.19 1.71 0.99
CA LEU A 40 13.03 1.82 -0.46
C LEU A 40 14.08 2.82 -0.97
N PRO A 41 15.16 2.35 -1.63
CA PRO A 41 16.27 3.21 -2.00
C PRO A 41 15.94 4.17 -3.13
N SER A 42 16.64 5.30 -3.14
CA SER A 42 16.47 6.42 -4.08
C SER A 42 16.61 6.01 -5.55
N GLY A 43 16.04 6.82 -6.44
CA GLY A 43 16.16 6.68 -7.90
C GLY A 43 15.38 5.49 -8.48
N ARG A 44 14.40 4.95 -7.74
CA ARG A 44 13.63 3.76 -8.14
C ARG A 44 12.13 3.99 -8.01
N VAL A 45 11.38 3.25 -8.82
CA VAL A 45 9.92 3.19 -8.75
C VAL A 45 9.52 1.75 -8.42
N PHE A 46 9.03 1.56 -7.20
CA PHE A 46 8.54 0.27 -6.71
C PHE A 46 7.05 0.14 -7.02
N TYR A 47 6.71 -0.62 -8.04
CA TYR A 47 5.32 -0.90 -8.41
C TYR A 47 4.80 -2.02 -7.52
N SER A 48 3.71 -1.80 -6.79
CA SER A 48 3.33 -2.70 -5.70
C SER A 48 1.82 -2.85 -5.56
N ASP A 49 1.37 -4.06 -5.36
CA ASP A 49 0.08 -4.35 -4.74
C ASP A 49 0.08 -3.85 -3.28
N SER A 50 -1.00 -4.08 -2.57
CA SER A 50 -1.10 -3.68 -1.16
C SER A 50 0.03 -4.24 -0.31
N ILE A 51 0.47 -3.42 0.63
CA ILE A 51 1.40 -3.82 1.68
C ILE A 51 0.77 -3.62 3.05
N ARG A 52 1.18 -4.46 4.00
CA ARG A 52 0.76 -4.38 5.39
C ARG A 52 1.92 -3.95 6.27
N LEU A 53 1.78 -2.83 6.95
CA LEU A 53 2.73 -2.43 7.98
C LEU A 53 2.62 -3.33 9.20
N ARG A 54 3.72 -3.45 9.94
CA ARG A 54 3.84 -4.25 11.15
C ARG A 54 4.37 -3.42 12.31
N THR A 55 4.16 -3.96 13.50
CA THR A 55 4.65 -3.34 14.75
C THR A 55 6.15 -3.08 14.71
N ASN A 56 6.56 -1.91 15.20
CA ASN A 56 7.93 -1.43 15.28
C ASN A 56 8.66 -1.31 13.94
N VAL A 57 7.93 -1.18 12.84
CA VAL A 57 8.52 -1.02 11.49
C VAL A 57 8.36 0.41 11.00
N ASP A 58 9.47 1.02 10.59
CA ASP A 58 9.49 2.25 9.82
C ASP A 58 9.69 1.93 8.33
N LEU A 59 8.67 2.22 7.51
CA LEU A 59 8.78 2.15 6.05
C LEU A 59 9.39 3.45 5.55
N HIS A 60 10.68 3.43 5.26
CA HIS A 60 11.45 4.60 4.84
C HIS A 60 11.57 4.70 3.32
N ILE A 61 10.92 5.69 2.74
CA ILE A 61 10.97 5.95 1.30
C ILE A 61 11.99 7.06 1.06
N GLN A 62 13.16 6.72 0.56
CA GLN A 62 14.22 7.69 0.34
C GLN A 62 13.83 8.74 -0.71
N LYS A 63 14.42 9.92 -0.60
CA LYS A 63 14.26 11.00 -1.58
C LYS A 63 14.53 10.51 -3.01
N GLY A 64 13.58 10.75 -3.92
CA GLY A 64 13.66 10.27 -5.29
C GLY A 64 13.24 8.80 -5.49
N ALA A 65 12.83 8.10 -4.44
CA ALA A 65 12.12 6.85 -4.55
C ALA A 65 10.62 7.06 -4.65
N THR A 66 9.93 6.20 -5.37
CA THR A 66 8.47 6.19 -5.44
C THR A 66 7.95 4.78 -5.17
N ILE A 67 6.99 4.63 -4.26
CA ILE A 67 6.15 3.44 -4.20
C ILE A 67 4.86 3.74 -4.93
N LYS A 68 4.56 2.96 -6.00
CA LYS A 68 3.43 3.17 -6.88
C LYS A 68 2.47 2.00 -6.84
N ALA A 69 1.20 2.29 -6.58
CA ALA A 69 0.16 1.28 -6.54
C ALA A 69 -0.10 0.64 -7.90
N THR A 70 -0.31 -0.68 -7.94
CA THR A 70 -0.71 -1.40 -9.16
C THR A 70 -2.16 -1.08 -9.53
N SER A 71 -2.53 -1.34 -10.78
CA SER A 71 -3.92 -1.31 -11.23
C SER A 71 -4.66 -2.63 -10.98
N ASN A 72 -3.97 -3.64 -10.44
CA ASN A 72 -4.55 -4.95 -10.16
C ASN A 72 -5.34 -4.93 -8.85
N ILE A 73 -6.65 -4.77 -8.94
CA ILE A 73 -7.52 -4.66 -7.77
C ILE A 73 -7.54 -5.94 -6.91
N ASP A 74 -7.24 -7.09 -7.48
CA ASP A 74 -7.21 -8.36 -6.75
C ASP A 74 -6.00 -8.47 -5.80
N GLY A 75 -4.96 -7.68 -6.05
CA GLY A 75 -3.79 -7.55 -5.18
C GLY A 75 -4.01 -6.62 -3.97
N TYR A 76 -5.20 -6.03 -3.83
CA TYR A 76 -5.47 -5.10 -2.74
C TYR A 76 -6.06 -5.75 -1.50
N ILE A 77 -5.62 -5.29 -0.32
CA ILE A 77 -6.18 -5.68 0.97
C ILE A 77 -7.60 -5.14 1.08
N ARG A 78 -8.51 -6.01 1.50
CA ARG A 78 -9.92 -5.72 1.74
C ARG A 78 -10.22 -5.80 3.24
N PRO A 79 -10.19 -4.68 3.98
CA PRO A 79 -10.50 -4.69 5.42
C PRO A 79 -11.93 -5.14 5.72
N ASN A 80 -12.82 -4.92 4.78
CA ASN A 80 -14.22 -5.29 4.90
C ASN A 80 -14.52 -6.56 4.08
N LYS A 81 -14.27 -7.72 4.68
CA LYS A 81 -14.52 -9.02 4.03
C LYS A 81 -16.00 -9.40 3.92
N LEU A 82 -16.92 -8.64 4.55
CA LEU A 82 -18.33 -8.99 4.62
C LEU A 82 -19.13 -8.58 3.38
N ILE A 83 -18.54 -7.86 2.45
CA ILE A 83 -19.23 -7.44 1.24
C ILE A 83 -18.76 -8.30 0.08
N ASN A 84 -19.53 -9.34 -0.21
CA ASN A 84 -19.36 -10.18 -1.40
C ASN A 84 -19.98 -9.57 -2.67
N ASP A 85 -20.69 -8.44 -2.55
CA ASP A 85 -21.26 -7.75 -3.70
C ASP A 85 -20.24 -6.80 -4.32
N PRO A 86 -19.80 -7.04 -5.56
CA PRO A 86 -18.86 -6.17 -6.24
C PRO A 86 -19.31 -4.70 -6.28
N LYS A 87 -20.59 -4.43 -6.40
CA LYS A 87 -21.12 -3.05 -6.46
C LYS A 87 -20.98 -2.32 -5.12
N THR A 88 -21.29 -3.01 -4.02
CA THR A 88 -21.17 -2.41 -2.68
C THR A 88 -19.72 -2.37 -2.19
N ALA A 89 -18.87 -3.27 -2.69
CA ALA A 89 -17.43 -3.29 -2.38
C ALA A 89 -16.70 -2.04 -2.91
N LEU A 90 -17.27 -1.34 -3.90
CA LEU A 90 -16.62 -0.20 -4.56
C LEU A 90 -16.67 1.10 -3.74
N ILE A 91 -17.66 1.25 -2.88
CA ILE A 91 -17.94 2.51 -2.15
C ILE A 91 -17.48 2.48 -0.69
N GLY A 92 -16.92 1.39 -0.23
CA GLY A 92 -16.70 1.17 1.21
C GLY A 92 -18.02 0.79 1.93
N ASN A 93 -17.92 0.43 3.19
CA ASN A 93 -19.11 0.12 3.97
C ASN A 93 -19.52 1.35 4.77
N PRO A 94 -20.66 1.99 4.43
CA PRO A 94 -21.12 3.17 5.14
C PRO A 94 -21.48 2.88 6.61
N VAL A 95 -21.77 1.62 6.95
CA VAL A 95 -22.12 1.22 8.32
C VAL A 95 -20.87 1.05 9.20
N THR A 96 -19.78 0.50 8.65
CA THR A 96 -18.56 0.26 9.42
C THR A 96 -17.51 1.34 9.22
N GLY A 97 -17.67 2.21 8.21
CA GLY A 97 -16.68 3.22 7.83
C GLY A 97 -15.38 2.64 7.28
N LYS A 98 -15.33 1.32 7.02
CA LYS A 98 -14.12 0.66 6.52
C LYS A 98 -14.02 0.78 5.01
N PRO A 99 -12.82 1.09 4.46
CA PRO A 99 -12.60 1.12 3.03
C PRO A 99 -12.71 -0.28 2.41
N SER A 100 -13.12 -0.33 1.14
CA SER A 100 -13.22 -1.59 0.40
C SER A 100 -11.86 -2.15 0.02
N PHE A 101 -10.94 -1.26 -0.38
CA PHE A 101 -9.59 -1.59 -0.85
C PHE A 101 -8.60 -0.62 -0.24
N VAL A 102 -7.46 -1.12 0.22
CA VAL A 102 -6.41 -0.32 0.85
C VAL A 102 -5.07 -0.64 0.22
N PHE A 103 -4.28 0.38 -0.08
CA PHE A 103 -2.93 0.21 -0.62
C PHE A 103 -1.92 -0.04 0.51
N ILE A 104 -1.85 0.82 1.52
CA ILE A 104 -0.98 0.64 2.68
C ILE A 104 -1.87 0.47 3.92
N TYR A 105 -1.81 -0.70 4.53
CA TYR A 105 -2.67 -1.06 5.65
C TYR A 105 -1.88 -1.34 6.91
N ALA A 106 -2.26 -0.68 8.01
CA ALA A 106 -1.80 -0.99 9.35
C ALA A 106 -2.97 -1.52 10.19
N TYR A 107 -2.87 -2.74 10.66
CA TYR A 107 -3.84 -3.37 11.53
C TYR A 107 -3.11 -4.06 12.69
N GLU A 108 -3.45 -3.66 13.91
CA GLU A 108 -2.76 -4.13 15.11
C GLU A 108 -1.23 -3.99 14.97
N ALA A 109 -0.79 -2.82 14.45
CA ALA A 109 0.59 -2.51 14.14
C ALA A 109 1.03 -1.29 14.96
N ASP A 110 1.43 -1.53 16.22
CA ASP A 110 1.86 -0.48 17.12
C ASP A 110 3.25 0.07 16.75
N HIS A 111 3.46 1.37 16.96
CA HIS A 111 4.73 2.04 16.67
C HIS A 111 5.22 1.86 15.23
N CYS A 112 4.30 1.69 14.28
CA CYS A 112 4.66 1.69 12.88
C CYS A 112 4.71 3.12 12.32
N THR A 113 5.66 3.38 11.43
CA THR A 113 5.85 4.69 10.80
C THR A 113 6.04 4.56 9.30
N ILE A 114 5.77 5.65 8.61
CA ILE A 114 6.22 5.88 7.24
C ILE A 114 7.04 7.17 7.26
N SER A 115 8.27 7.10 6.78
CA SER A 115 9.20 8.22 6.84
C SER A 115 9.93 8.44 5.50
N GLY A 116 10.74 9.49 5.45
CA GLY A 116 11.55 9.85 4.29
C GLY A 116 10.92 10.95 3.43
N GLU A 117 11.64 11.31 2.36
CA GLU A 117 11.27 12.39 1.43
C GLU A 117 10.86 11.83 0.05
N GLY A 118 10.55 10.54 -0.02
CA GLY A 118 10.08 9.88 -1.24
C GLY A 118 8.61 10.12 -1.52
N THR A 119 8.08 9.43 -2.51
CA THR A 119 6.70 9.61 -3.00
C THR A 119 5.87 8.33 -2.81
N ILE A 120 4.63 8.50 -2.37
CA ILE A 120 3.59 7.48 -2.43
C ILE A 120 2.64 7.86 -3.57
N ASP A 121 2.66 7.10 -4.66
CA ASP A 121 1.77 7.30 -5.81
C ASP A 121 0.64 6.26 -5.78
N ALA A 122 -0.55 6.72 -5.46
CA ALA A 122 -1.75 5.89 -5.46
C ALA A 122 -2.23 5.46 -6.85
N ASN A 123 -1.57 5.93 -7.91
CA ASN A 123 -1.88 5.61 -9.31
C ASN A 123 -3.37 5.83 -9.66
N GLY A 124 -3.95 6.92 -9.15
CA GLY A 124 -5.38 7.21 -9.28
C GLY A 124 -5.92 7.17 -10.70
N HIS A 125 -5.08 7.52 -11.69
CA HIS A 125 -5.46 7.47 -13.11
C HIS A 125 -5.79 6.07 -13.62
N ALA A 126 -5.24 5.03 -13.01
CA ALA A 126 -5.54 3.64 -13.36
C ALA A 126 -6.94 3.20 -12.95
N PHE A 127 -7.59 3.96 -12.06
CA PHE A 127 -8.91 3.67 -11.49
C PHE A 127 -10.00 4.65 -11.96
N VAL A 128 -9.76 5.40 -13.03
CA VAL A 128 -10.75 6.29 -13.63
C VAL A 128 -10.98 5.91 -15.07
N ALA A 129 -12.25 5.84 -15.46
CA ALA A 129 -12.62 5.79 -16.87
C ALA A 129 -12.89 7.20 -17.37
N ARG A 130 -12.41 7.49 -18.57
CA ARG A 130 -12.83 8.69 -19.30
C ARG A 130 -14.07 8.33 -20.10
N LYS A 131 -15.16 9.02 -19.83
CA LYS A 131 -16.37 8.96 -20.64
C LYS A 131 -16.58 10.34 -21.23
N ASP A 132 -16.43 10.48 -22.54
CA ASP A 132 -16.49 11.73 -23.28
C ASP A 132 -15.53 12.80 -22.73
N GLN A 133 -16.03 13.92 -22.25
CA GLN A 133 -15.24 15.02 -21.69
C GLN A 133 -15.08 14.94 -20.17
N TYR A 134 -15.69 13.95 -19.52
CA TYR A 134 -15.73 13.85 -18.07
C TYR A 134 -14.97 12.61 -17.57
N TYR A 135 -14.26 12.78 -16.44
CA TYR A 135 -13.74 11.65 -15.70
C TYR A 135 -14.85 11.07 -14.84
N VAL A 136 -15.26 9.85 -15.13
CA VAL A 136 -16.24 9.14 -14.31
C VAL A 136 -15.49 8.37 -13.24
N THR A 137 -15.71 8.82 -12.01
CA THR A 137 -15.36 8.05 -10.82
C THR A 137 -16.65 7.50 -10.31
N GLY A 138 -16.86 6.23 -10.35
CA GLY A 138 -18.14 5.69 -9.94
C GLY A 138 -18.06 4.20 -9.71
N ASP A 139 -19.22 3.63 -9.58
CA ASP A 139 -19.51 2.29 -9.12
C ASP A 139 -18.74 1.15 -9.85
N PHE A 140 -18.07 1.46 -10.95
CA PHE A 140 -17.36 0.48 -11.78
C PHE A 140 -15.84 0.54 -11.63
N TYR A 141 -15.29 1.55 -10.95
CA TYR A 141 -13.84 1.74 -10.81
C TYR A 141 -13.50 1.99 -9.34
N PRO A 142 -13.13 0.94 -8.62
CA PRO A 142 -12.75 1.09 -7.22
C PRO A 142 -11.50 1.97 -7.13
N ARG A 143 -11.56 2.97 -6.26
CA ARG A 143 -10.39 3.75 -5.86
C ARG A 143 -9.91 3.21 -4.53
N PRO A 144 -8.76 2.56 -4.49
CA PRO A 144 -8.18 2.15 -3.22
C PRO A 144 -7.92 3.35 -2.31
N THR A 145 -8.19 3.19 -1.04
CA THR A 145 -7.70 4.11 -0.01
C THR A 145 -6.18 3.99 0.04
N VAL A 146 -5.48 5.12 0.01
CA VAL A 146 -4.00 5.12 -0.02
C VAL A 146 -3.44 4.50 1.24
N MET A 147 -3.97 4.90 2.40
CA MET A 147 -3.53 4.43 3.71
C MET A 147 -4.72 4.28 4.65
N TYR A 148 -4.75 3.18 5.39
CA TYR A 148 -5.75 2.95 6.43
C TYR A 148 -5.10 2.32 7.66
N VAL A 149 -5.33 2.93 8.81
CA VAL A 149 -4.79 2.49 10.10
C VAL A 149 -5.94 2.09 11.00
N GLU A 150 -5.87 0.90 11.57
CA GLU A 150 -6.90 0.35 12.43
C GLU A 150 -6.27 -0.37 13.63
N LYS A 151 -6.80 -0.13 14.83
CA LYS A 151 -6.36 -0.78 16.09
C LYS A 151 -4.84 -0.69 16.33
N SER A 152 -4.23 0.40 15.98
CA SER A 152 -2.78 0.62 16.13
C SER A 152 -2.56 1.82 17.05
N ASN A 153 -1.58 1.71 17.96
CA ASN A 153 -1.22 2.73 18.92
C ASN A 153 0.20 3.25 18.68
N HIS A 154 0.48 4.42 19.23
CA HIS A 154 1.81 5.04 19.24
C HIS A 154 2.66 4.53 20.40
#